data_8dd818cfdc127f983813b1ccfafaa86c
#
_entry.id   8dd818cfdc127f983813b1ccfafaa86c
#
_cell.length_a   1.000
_cell.length_b   1.000
_cell.length_c   1.000
_cell.angle_alpha   90.00
_cell.angle_beta   90.00
_cell.angle_gamma   90.00
#
_symmetry.space_group_name_H-M   'P 1'
#
loop_
_entity.id
_entity.type
_entity.pdbx_description
1 polymer ?
#
loop_
_entity_poly.entity_id
_entity_poly.type
_entity_poly.pdbx_seq_one_letter_code
_entity_poly.pdbx_strand_id
1 'polypeptide(L)'
;MKKKPLTDEQKADAIRLKSIFESKKKNLGLSQEVLGEMLGMGQSAVAQILNGVNAINHEHVAKLAKILDVSVEEISPFLAKEIREVYQPVLSHTTQSSQSFHQYPLFTKVQAGAFSTEFNSYTKQDAVSWIPTAKKASERSFWLEVEGQSMTAPPGGKPSFPEGMLILVDPEEEVEFGDFCVARLLNDEFTFKRLIRDGGVEYLEPLNPRFDLIPINGNCTIIGKVIKSQWPDDTF
;
A
#
# COMPACT_ATOMS: atom_id res chain seq x y z
N MET A 1 51.76 4.88 8.66
CA MET A 1 51.03 5.71 7.69
C MET A 1 50.43 6.91 8.40
N LYS A 2 50.68 8.15 7.94
CA LYS A 2 50.02 9.35 8.51
C LYS A 2 48.55 9.33 8.09
N LYS A 3 47.61 9.40 9.06
CA LYS A 3 46.17 9.49 8.77
C LYS A 3 45.90 10.75 7.96
N LYS A 4 45.11 10.67 6.89
CA LYS A 4 44.67 11.79 6.09
C LYS A 4 43.80 12.71 6.98
N PRO A 5 44.02 14.03 7.01
CA PRO A 5 43.20 14.94 7.80
C PRO A 5 41.75 14.91 7.31
N LEU A 6 40.82 15.07 8.26
CA LEU A 6 39.39 15.16 7.94
C LEU A 6 39.09 16.41 7.13
N THR A 7 38.15 16.30 6.19
CA THR A 7 37.57 17.45 5.47
C THR A 7 36.72 18.30 6.42
N ASP A 8 36.42 19.52 6.04
CA ASP A 8 35.60 20.42 6.87
C ASP A 8 34.14 19.88 6.98
N GLU A 9 33.64 19.21 5.95
CA GLU A 9 32.35 18.53 5.98
C GLU A 9 32.36 17.39 7.01
N GLN A 10 33.37 16.53 7.01
CA GLN A 10 33.49 15.42 7.96
C GLN A 10 33.62 15.91 9.41
N LYS A 11 34.27 17.05 9.65
CA LYS A 11 34.28 17.69 10.97
C LYS A 11 32.91 18.22 11.37
N ALA A 12 32.19 18.84 10.42
CA ALA A 12 30.83 19.31 10.65
C ALA A 12 29.87 18.17 10.97
N ASP A 13 30.01 17.00 10.30
CA ASP A 13 29.25 15.79 10.60
C ASP A 13 29.49 15.31 12.04
N ALA A 14 30.72 15.25 12.48
CA ALA A 14 31.06 14.86 13.85
C ALA A 14 30.44 15.81 14.90
N ILE A 15 30.42 17.12 14.64
CA ILE A 15 29.80 18.13 15.52
C ILE A 15 28.28 17.89 15.59
N ARG A 16 27.61 17.71 14.44
CA ARG A 16 26.18 17.41 14.38
C ARG A 16 25.83 16.11 15.13
N LEU A 17 26.56 15.04 14.82
CA LEU A 17 26.36 13.74 15.48
C LEU A 17 26.54 13.84 17.00
N LYS A 18 27.60 14.54 17.46
CA LYS A 18 27.83 14.74 18.89
C LYS A 18 26.67 15.48 19.55
N SER A 19 26.19 16.56 18.93
CA SER A 19 25.04 17.33 19.43
C SER A 19 23.78 16.45 19.55
N ILE A 20 23.46 15.64 18.51
CA ILE A 20 22.32 14.71 18.50
C ILE A 20 22.49 13.67 19.60
N PHE A 21 23.66 13.04 19.71
CA PHE A 21 23.95 12.04 20.74
C PHE A 21 23.77 12.63 22.16
N GLU A 22 24.34 13.79 22.43
CA GLU A 22 24.23 14.44 23.74
C GLU A 22 22.78 14.78 24.12
N SER A 23 21.97 15.21 23.14
CA SER A 23 20.57 15.54 23.35
C SER A 23 19.69 14.30 23.62
N LYS A 24 19.99 13.19 22.99
CA LYS A 24 19.15 11.97 23.03
C LYS A 24 19.64 10.87 23.98
N LYS A 25 20.92 10.89 24.39
CA LYS A 25 21.52 9.82 25.22
C LYS A 25 20.77 9.50 26.50
N LYS A 26 20.22 10.52 27.18
CA LYS A 26 19.46 10.32 28.43
C LYS A 26 18.13 9.63 28.18
N ASN A 27 17.40 10.05 27.15
CA ASN A 27 16.08 9.52 26.83
C ASN A 27 16.15 8.10 26.26
N LEU A 28 17.24 7.77 25.56
CA LEU A 28 17.46 6.46 24.95
C LEU A 28 18.30 5.53 25.82
N GLY A 29 18.75 5.96 26.99
CA GLY A 29 19.61 5.16 27.89
C GLY A 29 20.98 4.81 27.28
N LEU A 30 21.50 5.65 26.35
CA LEU A 30 22.70 5.37 25.59
C LEU A 30 23.96 5.92 26.32
N SER A 31 24.97 5.07 26.46
CA SER A 31 26.35 5.46 26.72
C SER A 31 27.21 5.26 25.46
N GLN A 32 28.44 5.79 25.44
CA GLN A 32 29.36 5.53 24.33
C GLN A 32 29.77 4.05 24.24
N GLU A 33 29.72 3.33 25.34
CA GLU A 33 29.97 1.88 25.40
C GLU A 33 28.83 1.12 24.75
N VAL A 34 27.57 1.38 25.18
CA VAL A 34 26.37 0.76 24.59
C VAL A 34 26.26 1.08 23.09
N LEU A 35 26.54 2.34 22.71
CA LEU A 35 26.56 2.73 21.31
C LEU A 35 27.63 1.97 20.51
N GLY A 36 28.79 1.71 21.12
CA GLY A 36 29.87 0.92 20.54
C GLY A 36 29.44 -0.54 20.29
N GLU A 37 28.80 -1.17 21.28
CA GLU A 37 28.26 -2.53 21.13
C GLU A 37 27.25 -2.60 20.00
N MET A 38 26.31 -1.66 19.93
CA MET A 38 25.29 -1.62 18.86
C MET A 38 25.88 -1.40 17.46
N LEU A 39 27.01 -0.69 17.37
CA LEU A 39 27.74 -0.46 16.11
C LEU A 39 28.74 -1.55 15.78
N GLY A 40 29.01 -2.48 16.71
CA GLY A 40 30.05 -3.52 16.55
C GLY A 40 31.47 -2.96 16.64
N MET A 41 31.68 -1.89 17.43
CA MET A 41 33.01 -1.24 17.61
C MET A 41 33.27 -0.92 19.08
N GLY A 42 34.55 -0.70 19.42
CA GLY A 42 34.91 -0.31 20.79
C GLY A 42 34.53 1.12 21.14
N GLN A 43 34.29 1.39 22.45
CA GLN A 43 33.99 2.73 22.98
C GLN A 43 34.96 3.81 22.50
N SER A 44 36.25 3.51 22.42
CA SER A 44 37.30 4.46 21.96
C SER A 44 37.09 4.87 20.49
N ALA A 45 36.60 3.96 19.64
CA ALA A 45 36.29 4.25 18.23
C ALA A 45 35.07 5.17 18.13
N VAL A 46 34.03 4.93 18.94
CA VAL A 46 32.86 5.82 19.04
C VAL A 46 33.29 7.21 19.49
N ALA A 47 34.13 7.31 20.55
CA ALA A 47 34.67 8.58 21.02
C ALA A 47 35.46 9.34 19.93
N GLN A 48 36.23 8.62 19.11
CA GLN A 48 36.99 9.22 18.01
C GLN A 48 36.08 9.76 16.89
N ILE A 49 34.96 9.08 16.61
CA ILE A 49 33.97 9.58 15.65
C ILE A 49 33.28 10.83 16.21
N LEU A 50 32.76 10.75 17.44
CA LEU A 50 32.07 11.89 18.07
C LEU A 50 32.95 13.13 18.24
N ASN A 51 34.27 12.96 18.42
CA ASN A 51 35.22 14.08 18.56
C ASN A 51 35.88 14.49 17.23
N GLY A 52 35.43 13.96 16.10
CA GLY A 52 35.98 14.34 14.79
C GLY A 52 37.44 13.95 14.58
N VAL A 53 37.89 12.85 15.15
CA VAL A 53 39.21 12.24 14.91
C VAL A 53 39.15 11.24 13.75
N ASN A 54 38.05 10.54 13.63
CA ASN A 54 37.74 9.63 12.52
C ASN A 54 36.49 10.07 11.80
N ALA A 55 36.46 9.94 10.47
CA ALA A 55 35.26 10.16 9.67
C ALA A 55 34.20 9.09 9.92
N ILE A 56 32.94 9.46 9.83
CA ILE A 56 31.81 8.53 9.75
C ILE A 56 31.81 7.93 8.34
N ASN A 57 31.54 6.63 8.22
CA ASN A 57 31.31 5.98 6.93
C ASN A 57 29.82 5.73 6.69
N HIS A 58 29.46 5.29 5.46
CA HIS A 58 28.09 5.03 5.04
C HIS A 58 27.37 4.01 5.93
N GLU A 59 28.05 2.93 6.34
CA GLU A 59 27.48 1.90 7.19
C GLU A 59 27.17 2.44 8.60
N HIS A 60 28.12 3.16 9.19
CA HIS A 60 27.96 3.67 10.53
C HIS A 60 26.94 4.82 10.60
N VAL A 61 26.86 5.70 9.59
CA VAL A 61 25.87 6.78 9.58
C VAL A 61 24.45 6.22 9.52
N ALA A 62 24.20 5.16 8.72
CA ALA A 62 22.89 4.52 8.63
C ALA A 62 22.48 3.85 9.95
N LYS A 63 23.41 3.13 10.60
CA LYS A 63 23.17 2.53 11.92
C LYS A 63 22.92 3.58 13.00
N LEU A 64 23.72 4.64 13.02
CA LEU A 64 23.58 5.77 13.98
C LEU A 64 22.24 6.48 13.81
N ALA A 65 21.82 6.74 12.58
CA ALA A 65 20.52 7.35 12.28
C ALA A 65 19.38 6.51 12.87
N LYS A 66 19.41 5.19 12.68
CA LYS A 66 18.43 4.26 13.24
C LYS A 66 18.45 4.21 14.77
N ILE A 67 19.65 4.15 15.40
CA ILE A 67 19.79 4.06 16.86
C ILE A 67 19.33 5.36 17.53
N LEU A 68 19.66 6.51 16.93
CA LEU A 68 19.35 7.82 17.47
C LEU A 68 17.96 8.32 17.06
N ASP A 69 17.23 7.57 16.23
CA ASP A 69 15.93 7.95 15.69
C ASP A 69 15.96 9.35 15.04
N VAL A 70 16.82 9.48 14.03
CA VAL A 70 17.01 10.69 13.20
C VAL A 70 17.27 10.29 11.75
N SER A 71 17.11 11.23 10.83
CA SER A 71 17.48 10.99 9.42
C SER A 71 19.01 11.00 9.24
N VAL A 72 19.50 10.32 8.20
CA VAL A 72 20.92 10.38 7.81
C VAL A 72 21.33 11.80 7.46
N GLU A 73 20.41 12.60 6.88
CA GLU A 73 20.61 14.00 6.53
C GLU A 73 20.88 14.90 7.73
N GLU A 74 20.25 14.60 8.88
CA GLU A 74 20.50 15.34 10.12
C GLU A 74 21.90 15.10 10.65
N ILE A 75 22.49 13.92 10.42
CA ILE A 75 23.87 13.60 10.81
C ILE A 75 24.86 14.10 9.77
N SER A 76 24.69 13.69 8.52
CA SER A 76 25.59 14.00 7.40
C SER A 76 24.82 14.20 6.10
N PRO A 77 24.54 15.45 5.71
CA PRO A 77 23.93 15.77 4.41
C PRO A 77 24.74 15.24 3.22
N PHE A 78 26.08 15.22 3.35
CA PHE A 78 26.97 14.73 2.32
C PHE A 78 26.81 13.22 2.11
N LEU A 79 26.92 12.42 3.18
CA LEU A 79 26.73 10.97 3.10
C LEU A 79 25.30 10.60 2.70
N ALA A 80 24.30 11.36 3.12
CA ALA A 80 22.93 11.17 2.69
C ALA A 80 22.77 11.34 1.18
N LYS A 81 23.46 12.35 0.59
CA LYS A 81 23.50 12.57 -0.85
C LYS A 81 24.22 11.42 -1.57
N GLU A 82 25.40 11.01 -1.09
CA GLU A 82 26.15 9.89 -1.68
C GLU A 82 25.35 8.57 -1.60
N ILE A 83 24.72 8.27 -0.46
CA ILE A 83 23.85 7.10 -0.30
C ILE A 83 22.72 7.19 -1.34
N ARG A 84 22.09 8.34 -1.50
CA ARG A 84 21.02 8.56 -2.47
C ARG A 84 21.51 8.35 -3.90
N GLU A 85 22.67 8.91 -4.27
CA GLU A 85 23.25 8.78 -5.61
C GLU A 85 23.71 7.35 -5.94
N VAL A 86 24.28 6.63 -4.97
CA VAL A 86 24.72 5.22 -5.15
C VAL A 86 23.53 4.27 -5.21
N TYR A 87 22.48 4.50 -4.41
CA TYR A 87 21.33 3.62 -4.34
C TYR A 87 20.18 4.04 -5.29
N GLN A 88 20.19 5.27 -5.86
CA GLN A 88 19.22 5.66 -6.88
C GLN A 88 19.18 4.73 -8.09
N PRO A 89 20.27 4.20 -8.66
CA PRO A 89 20.16 3.20 -9.72
C PRO A 89 19.55 1.89 -9.26
N VAL A 90 19.79 1.47 -8.02
CA VAL A 90 19.22 0.25 -7.45
C VAL A 90 17.77 0.49 -7.03
N LEU A 91 17.49 1.67 -6.47
CA LEU A 91 16.12 2.09 -6.14
C LEU A 91 15.32 2.46 -7.40
N SER A 92 15.92 2.97 -8.48
CA SER A 92 15.19 3.18 -9.75
C SER A 92 14.90 1.88 -10.50
N HIS A 93 15.59 0.78 -10.21
CA HIS A 93 15.16 -0.57 -10.63
C HIS A 93 14.20 -1.22 -9.62
N THR A 94 14.12 -0.71 -8.38
CA THR A 94 13.16 -1.16 -7.36
C THR A 94 12.06 -0.12 -7.10
N THR A 95 12.24 1.14 -7.55
CA THR A 95 11.23 2.22 -7.55
C THR A 95 10.53 2.39 -8.90
N GLN A 96 10.43 1.35 -9.68
CA GLN A 96 9.18 1.12 -10.40
C GLN A 96 8.24 0.44 -9.40
N SER A 97 7.76 1.22 -8.57
CA SER A 97 6.54 1.41 -7.84
C SER A 97 6.83 1.78 -6.37
N SER A 98 6.96 3.06 -6.08
CA SER A 98 6.14 3.59 -5.00
C SER A 98 4.70 3.43 -5.53
N GLN A 99 4.20 2.22 -5.57
CA GLN A 99 2.78 1.97 -5.60
C GLN A 99 2.32 2.57 -4.28
N SER A 100 1.75 3.77 -4.36
CA SER A 100 0.96 4.29 -3.27
C SER A 100 -0.10 3.23 -3.03
N PHE A 101 0.08 2.41 -2.00
CA PHE A 101 -0.92 1.44 -1.62
C PHE A 101 -2.11 2.23 -1.11
N HIS A 102 -3.17 2.18 -1.87
CA HIS A 102 -4.46 2.67 -1.44
C HIS A 102 -5.12 1.56 -0.63
N GLN A 103 -5.89 1.91 0.37
CA GLN A 103 -6.67 0.94 1.14
C GLN A 103 -8.14 1.30 1.00
N TYR A 104 -8.94 0.28 0.72
CA TYR A 104 -10.39 0.42 0.63
C TYR A 104 -11.06 -0.57 1.57
N PRO A 105 -12.21 -0.20 2.15
CA PRO A 105 -12.92 -1.05 3.08
C PRO A 105 -13.47 -2.30 2.39
N LEU A 106 -13.38 -3.44 3.05
CA LEU A 106 -14.09 -4.66 2.68
C LEU A 106 -15.44 -4.67 3.40
N PHE A 107 -16.50 -4.75 2.65
CA PHE A 107 -17.87 -4.84 3.17
C PHE A 107 -18.49 -6.21 2.88
N THR A 108 -19.44 -6.61 3.73
CA THR A 108 -20.41 -7.65 3.37
C THR A 108 -21.39 -7.10 2.32
N LYS A 109 -22.11 -7.97 1.61
CA LYS A 109 -23.12 -7.54 0.64
C LYS A 109 -24.18 -6.61 1.24
N VAL A 110 -24.62 -6.90 2.46
CA VAL A 110 -25.61 -6.08 3.19
C VAL A 110 -25.06 -4.67 3.47
N GLN A 111 -23.80 -4.58 3.91
CA GLN A 111 -23.13 -3.30 4.19
C GLN A 111 -22.91 -2.49 2.90
N ALA A 112 -22.51 -3.16 1.80
CA ALA A 112 -22.32 -2.51 0.51
C ALA A 112 -23.61 -1.86 -0.02
N GLY A 113 -24.74 -2.52 0.20
CA GLY A 113 -26.06 -1.97 -0.16
C GLY A 113 -26.40 -0.68 0.54
N ALA A 114 -26.15 -0.63 1.82
CA ALA A 114 -26.43 0.55 2.62
C ALA A 114 -25.38 1.68 2.40
N PHE A 115 -24.15 1.34 2.04
CA PHE A 115 -23.10 2.30 1.72
C PHE A 115 -23.32 3.00 0.37
N SER A 116 -23.92 2.30 -0.60
CA SER A 116 -24.18 2.82 -1.95
C SER A 116 -25.44 3.69 -2.07
N THR A 117 -26.36 3.61 -1.12
CA THR A 117 -27.56 4.46 -1.07
C THR A 117 -27.23 5.77 -0.35
N GLU A 118 -27.95 6.87 -0.69
CA GLU A 118 -27.78 8.21 -0.09
C GLU A 118 -28.08 8.25 1.43
N PHE A 119 -28.55 7.16 1.99
CA PHE A 119 -28.72 6.98 3.43
C PHE A 119 -27.43 6.44 4.03
N ASN A 120 -26.63 7.30 4.58
CA ASN A 120 -25.36 7.06 5.31
C ASN A 120 -25.50 6.12 6.54
N SER A 121 -26.07 4.96 6.37
CA SER A 121 -26.27 3.99 7.46
C SER A 121 -25.00 3.22 7.83
N TYR A 122 -24.05 3.10 6.90
CA TYR A 122 -22.75 2.45 7.14
C TYR A 122 -21.63 3.42 6.81
N THR A 123 -20.68 3.52 7.74
CA THR A 123 -19.48 4.34 7.63
C THR A 123 -18.28 3.47 7.33
N LYS A 124 -17.15 4.09 6.97
CA LYS A 124 -15.86 3.40 6.83
C LYS A 124 -15.44 2.64 8.10
N GLN A 125 -16.06 2.93 9.25
CA GLN A 125 -15.79 2.27 10.54
C GLN A 125 -16.47 0.90 10.64
N ASP A 126 -17.48 0.64 9.82
CA ASP A 126 -18.24 -0.63 9.81
C ASP A 126 -17.61 -1.68 8.89
N ALA A 127 -16.48 -1.38 8.26
CA ALA A 127 -15.76 -2.29 7.39
C ALA A 127 -15.26 -3.53 8.14
N VAL A 128 -15.38 -4.69 7.52
CA VAL A 128 -14.85 -5.96 8.05
C VAL A 128 -13.34 -5.90 8.17
N SER A 129 -12.69 -5.34 7.16
CA SER A 129 -11.23 -5.10 7.10
C SER A 129 -10.90 -4.03 6.06
N TRP A 130 -9.62 -3.65 5.97
CA TRP A 130 -9.11 -2.72 4.96
C TRP A 130 -8.12 -3.46 4.08
N ILE A 131 -8.42 -3.53 2.77
CA ILE A 131 -7.63 -4.30 1.82
C ILE A 131 -6.74 -3.36 1.00
N PRO A 132 -5.41 -3.57 1.00
CA PRO A 132 -4.47 -2.77 0.24
C PRO A 132 -4.53 -3.09 -1.25
N THR A 133 -4.29 -2.07 -2.09
CA THR A 133 -4.19 -2.22 -3.54
C THR A 133 -3.34 -1.12 -4.15
N ALA A 134 -2.61 -1.45 -5.22
CA ALA A 134 -1.92 -0.46 -6.04
C ALA A 134 -2.86 0.32 -6.97
N LYS A 135 -4.11 -0.14 -7.16
CA LYS A 135 -5.11 0.54 -7.99
C LYS A 135 -5.67 1.74 -7.22
N LYS A 136 -5.49 2.94 -7.76
CA LYS A 136 -6.19 4.14 -7.28
C LYS A 136 -7.65 4.09 -7.75
N ALA A 137 -8.56 4.34 -6.85
CA ALA A 137 -9.99 4.40 -7.08
C ALA A 137 -10.59 5.60 -6.33
N SER A 138 -11.90 5.86 -6.46
CA SER A 138 -12.57 6.93 -5.73
C SER A 138 -12.57 6.69 -4.21
N GLU A 139 -12.83 7.72 -3.43
CA GLU A 139 -12.92 7.59 -1.95
C GLU A 139 -14.13 6.76 -1.51
N ARG A 140 -15.09 6.55 -2.40
CA ARG A 140 -16.29 5.74 -2.17
C ARG A 140 -16.13 4.30 -2.60
N SER A 141 -14.97 3.92 -3.13
CA SER A 141 -14.69 2.55 -3.55
C SER A 141 -14.60 1.59 -2.37
N PHE A 142 -14.99 0.37 -2.59
CA PHE A 142 -15.01 -0.68 -1.58
C PHE A 142 -14.78 -2.06 -2.19
N TRP A 143 -14.31 -2.98 -1.36
CA TRP A 143 -14.15 -4.38 -1.73
C TRP A 143 -15.39 -5.18 -1.36
N LEU A 144 -15.71 -6.16 -2.21
CA LEU A 144 -16.67 -7.22 -1.95
C LEU A 144 -16.01 -8.57 -2.23
N GLU A 145 -16.42 -9.57 -1.48
CA GLU A 145 -16.10 -10.97 -1.78
C GLU A 145 -17.11 -11.53 -2.78
N VAL A 146 -16.60 -12.24 -3.79
CA VAL A 146 -17.44 -12.94 -4.77
C VAL A 146 -18.07 -14.16 -4.10
N GLU A 147 -19.39 -14.25 -4.18
CA GLU A 147 -20.15 -15.38 -3.70
C GLU A 147 -20.78 -16.14 -4.86
N GLY A 148 -20.76 -17.46 -4.74
CA GLY A 148 -21.34 -18.36 -5.72
C GLY A 148 -20.55 -18.44 -7.02
N GLN A 149 -21.08 -19.16 -7.99
CA GLN A 149 -20.36 -19.59 -9.19
C GLN A 149 -20.79 -18.88 -10.48
N SER A 150 -21.67 -17.88 -10.40
CA SER A 150 -22.22 -17.23 -11.61
C SER A 150 -21.16 -16.48 -12.43
N MET A 151 -20.07 -16.05 -11.79
CA MET A 151 -18.96 -15.34 -12.45
C MET A 151 -17.70 -16.20 -12.59
N THR A 152 -17.80 -17.50 -12.33
CA THR A 152 -16.76 -18.48 -12.64
C THR A 152 -16.89 -18.92 -14.10
N ALA A 153 -15.95 -18.49 -14.94
CA ALA A 153 -15.95 -18.87 -16.36
C ALA A 153 -15.71 -20.39 -16.54
N PRO A 154 -16.18 -20.99 -17.65
CA PRO A 154 -15.83 -22.35 -18.01
C PRO A 154 -14.31 -22.57 -18.10
N PRO A 155 -13.82 -23.82 -18.01
CA PRO A 155 -12.41 -24.12 -18.12
C PRO A 155 -11.76 -23.49 -19.36
N GLY A 156 -10.69 -22.73 -19.15
CA GLY A 156 -9.99 -21.96 -20.19
C GLY A 156 -10.58 -20.59 -20.51
N GLY A 157 -11.76 -20.25 -20.00
CA GLY A 157 -12.36 -18.91 -20.15
C GLY A 157 -11.65 -17.86 -19.29
N LYS A 158 -11.46 -16.66 -19.85
CA LYS A 158 -10.90 -15.48 -19.15
C LYS A 158 -11.67 -14.23 -19.52
N PRO A 159 -11.92 -13.31 -18.57
CA PRO A 159 -11.62 -13.43 -17.13
C PRO A 159 -12.53 -14.45 -16.43
N SER A 160 -12.17 -14.82 -15.19
CA SER A 160 -12.96 -15.68 -14.31
C SER A 160 -12.84 -15.15 -12.89
N PHE A 161 -13.96 -15.12 -12.16
CA PHE A 161 -14.05 -14.63 -10.79
C PHE A 161 -14.68 -15.72 -9.91
N PRO A 162 -13.86 -16.68 -9.43
CA PRO A 162 -14.34 -17.72 -8.54
C PRO A 162 -14.79 -17.17 -7.19
N GLU A 163 -15.62 -17.95 -6.50
CA GLU A 163 -16.03 -17.69 -5.13
C GLU A 163 -14.82 -17.48 -4.20
N GLY A 164 -14.91 -16.53 -3.27
CA GLY A 164 -13.83 -16.11 -2.38
C GLY A 164 -12.88 -15.06 -2.95
N MET A 165 -12.91 -14.77 -4.25
CA MET A 165 -12.10 -13.68 -4.84
C MET A 165 -12.66 -12.32 -4.41
N LEU A 166 -11.78 -11.36 -4.13
CA LEU A 166 -12.16 -9.97 -3.85
C LEU A 166 -12.28 -9.17 -5.13
N ILE A 167 -13.31 -8.35 -5.23
CA ILE A 167 -13.54 -7.38 -6.31
C ILE A 167 -13.60 -5.96 -5.75
N LEU A 168 -12.85 -5.02 -6.36
CA LEU A 168 -12.91 -3.60 -6.02
C LEU A 168 -13.97 -2.91 -6.88
N VAL A 169 -14.97 -2.37 -6.21
CA VAL A 169 -16.10 -1.67 -6.82
C VAL A 169 -15.90 -0.18 -6.66
N ASP A 170 -15.99 0.56 -7.76
CA ASP A 170 -15.97 2.02 -7.76
C ASP A 170 -17.35 2.56 -8.20
N PRO A 171 -18.10 3.20 -7.29
CA PRO A 171 -19.41 3.79 -7.60
C PRO A 171 -19.35 5.06 -8.46
N GLU A 172 -18.18 5.70 -8.57
CA GLU A 172 -18.00 6.96 -9.30
C GLU A 172 -17.50 6.72 -10.74
N GLU A 173 -17.08 5.49 -11.06
CA GLU A 173 -16.68 5.09 -12.41
C GLU A 173 -17.93 4.73 -13.23
N GLU A 174 -18.00 5.29 -14.44
CA GLU A 174 -19.07 4.98 -15.39
C GLU A 174 -18.96 3.54 -15.89
N VAL A 175 -20.08 2.83 -15.91
CA VAL A 175 -20.16 1.45 -16.38
C VAL A 175 -20.60 1.42 -17.83
N GLU A 176 -19.72 0.93 -18.71
CA GLU A 176 -19.97 0.76 -20.13
C GLU A 176 -20.30 -0.68 -20.49
N PHE A 177 -20.87 -0.91 -21.69
CA PHE A 177 -21.12 -2.27 -22.17
C PHE A 177 -19.82 -3.06 -22.33
N GLY A 178 -19.79 -4.24 -21.75
CA GLY A 178 -18.64 -5.11 -21.64
C GLY A 178 -17.95 -5.04 -20.28
N ASP A 179 -18.25 -4.03 -19.47
CA ASP A 179 -17.70 -3.89 -18.13
C ASP A 179 -18.34 -4.83 -17.13
N PHE A 180 -17.60 -5.13 -16.08
CA PHE A 180 -18.10 -5.85 -14.92
C PHE A 180 -18.63 -4.86 -13.89
N CYS A 181 -19.81 -5.12 -13.36
CA CYS A 181 -20.45 -4.24 -12.40
C CYS A 181 -21.16 -5.02 -11.29
N VAL A 182 -21.36 -4.34 -10.19
CA VAL A 182 -22.27 -4.77 -9.12
C VAL A 182 -23.58 -4.03 -9.29
N ALA A 183 -24.69 -4.76 -9.27
CA ALA A 183 -26.03 -4.20 -9.33
C ALA A 183 -26.86 -4.70 -8.14
N ARG A 184 -27.78 -3.84 -7.69
CA ARG A 184 -28.81 -4.17 -6.69
C ARG A 184 -30.13 -4.45 -7.40
N LEU A 185 -30.71 -5.60 -7.12
CA LEU A 185 -32.03 -6.00 -7.62
C LEU A 185 -33.15 -5.43 -6.74
N LEU A 186 -34.39 -5.45 -7.21
CA LEU A 186 -35.56 -4.92 -6.49
C LEU A 186 -35.83 -5.60 -5.14
N ASN A 187 -35.36 -6.82 -4.95
CA ASN A 187 -35.46 -7.57 -3.70
C ASN A 187 -34.29 -7.29 -2.73
N ASP A 188 -33.54 -6.18 -2.95
CA ASP A 188 -32.33 -5.80 -2.22
C ASP A 188 -31.19 -6.83 -2.30
N GLU A 189 -31.22 -7.75 -3.24
CA GLU A 189 -30.10 -8.64 -3.52
C GLU A 189 -29.05 -7.97 -4.38
N PHE A 190 -27.79 -8.23 -4.06
CA PHE A 190 -26.65 -7.77 -4.83
C PHE A 190 -26.18 -8.86 -5.77
N THR A 191 -25.89 -8.47 -7.01
CA THR A 191 -25.37 -9.39 -8.01
C THR A 191 -24.16 -8.78 -8.72
N PHE A 192 -23.16 -9.61 -8.98
CA PHE A 192 -21.99 -9.27 -9.76
C PHE A 192 -22.10 -9.89 -11.14
N LYS A 193 -22.07 -9.07 -12.21
CA LYS A 193 -22.31 -9.49 -13.59
C LYS A 193 -21.53 -8.64 -14.58
N ARG A 194 -21.54 -9.02 -15.84
CA ARG A 194 -21.10 -8.19 -16.97
C ARG A 194 -22.29 -7.45 -17.58
N LEU A 195 -22.16 -6.15 -17.79
CA LEU A 195 -23.18 -5.37 -18.49
C LEU A 195 -23.05 -5.60 -20.00
N ILE A 196 -24.08 -6.07 -20.63
CA ILE A 196 -24.12 -6.25 -22.10
C ILE A 196 -25.39 -5.64 -22.69
N ARG A 197 -25.37 -5.42 -24.01
CA ARG A 197 -26.56 -5.09 -24.81
C ARG A 197 -26.67 -6.06 -25.97
N ASP A 198 -27.85 -6.64 -26.12
CA ASP A 198 -28.19 -7.50 -27.23
C ASP A 198 -29.59 -7.17 -27.74
N GLY A 199 -29.78 -7.05 -29.08
CA GLY A 199 -31.06 -6.71 -29.69
C GLY A 199 -31.71 -5.42 -29.19
N GLY A 200 -30.92 -4.47 -28.66
CA GLY A 200 -31.43 -3.21 -28.08
C GLY A 200 -31.86 -3.31 -26.62
N VAL A 201 -31.79 -4.50 -26.03
CA VAL A 201 -32.08 -4.75 -24.62
C VAL A 201 -30.77 -4.89 -23.84
N GLU A 202 -30.76 -4.33 -22.65
CA GLU A 202 -29.60 -4.41 -21.73
C GLU A 202 -29.76 -5.59 -20.79
N TYR A 203 -28.66 -6.27 -20.50
CA TYR A 203 -28.63 -7.46 -19.64
C TYR A 203 -27.44 -7.41 -18.68
N LEU A 204 -27.63 -8.02 -17.53
CA LEU A 204 -26.57 -8.43 -16.63
C LEU A 204 -26.24 -9.90 -16.94
N GLU A 205 -25.06 -10.11 -17.53
CA GLU A 205 -24.62 -11.42 -18.02
C GLU A 205 -23.70 -12.12 -17.02
N PRO A 206 -23.99 -13.38 -16.62
CA PRO A 206 -23.05 -14.21 -15.91
C PRO A 206 -21.95 -14.73 -16.85
N LEU A 207 -20.75 -14.98 -16.33
CA LEU A 207 -19.69 -15.67 -17.08
C LEU A 207 -19.90 -17.18 -17.15
N ASN A 208 -20.64 -17.73 -16.20
CA ASN A 208 -20.98 -19.13 -16.17
C ASN A 208 -22.30 -19.38 -16.96
N PRO A 209 -22.25 -20.12 -18.08
CA PRO A 209 -23.41 -20.31 -18.93
C PRO A 209 -24.52 -21.19 -18.31
N ARG A 210 -24.31 -21.70 -17.09
CA ARG A 210 -25.36 -22.40 -16.33
C ARG A 210 -26.34 -21.45 -15.63
N PHE A 211 -26.05 -20.15 -15.64
CA PHE A 211 -26.86 -19.11 -15.03
C PHE A 211 -27.53 -18.28 -16.14
N ASP A 212 -28.73 -17.80 -15.89
CA ASP A 212 -29.49 -17.03 -16.85
C ASP A 212 -29.04 -15.56 -16.91
N LEU A 213 -29.25 -14.95 -18.09
CA LEU A 213 -29.17 -13.52 -18.29
C LEU A 213 -30.29 -12.80 -17.51
N ILE A 214 -29.95 -11.70 -16.85
CA ILE A 214 -30.96 -10.89 -16.15
C ILE A 214 -31.23 -9.65 -17.01
N PRO A 215 -32.41 -9.52 -17.64
CA PRO A 215 -32.76 -8.33 -18.41
C PRO A 215 -32.90 -7.11 -17.51
N ILE A 216 -32.38 -5.95 -17.95
CA ILE A 216 -32.52 -4.66 -17.26
C ILE A 216 -33.78 -3.97 -17.79
N ASN A 217 -34.83 -3.97 -16.99
CA ASN A 217 -36.13 -3.39 -17.33
C ASN A 217 -36.68 -2.51 -16.19
N GLY A 218 -35.78 -1.85 -15.45
CA GLY A 218 -36.12 -1.08 -14.25
C GLY A 218 -36.12 -1.91 -12.96
N ASN A 219 -35.72 -3.19 -13.03
CA ASN A 219 -35.69 -4.13 -11.92
C ASN A 219 -34.36 -4.13 -11.16
N CYS A 220 -33.39 -3.31 -11.54
CA CYS A 220 -32.11 -3.21 -10.86
C CYS A 220 -31.51 -1.79 -10.95
N THR A 221 -30.58 -1.51 -10.05
CA THR A 221 -29.76 -0.30 -10.05
C THR A 221 -28.29 -0.71 -10.06
N ILE A 222 -27.51 -0.18 -11.00
CA ILE A 222 -26.05 -0.37 -11.00
C ILE A 222 -25.45 0.41 -9.84
N ILE A 223 -24.63 -0.25 -9.03
CA ILE A 223 -23.99 0.30 -7.84
C ILE A 223 -22.61 0.86 -8.16
N GLY A 224 -21.86 0.19 -9.03
CA GLY A 224 -20.54 0.64 -9.43
C GLY A 224 -19.84 -0.36 -10.34
N LYS A 225 -18.76 0.12 -10.94
CA LYS A 225 -17.88 -0.64 -11.82
C LYS A 225 -16.89 -1.47 -11.02
N VAL A 226 -16.65 -2.69 -11.44
CA VAL A 226 -15.56 -3.51 -10.90
C VAL A 226 -14.28 -3.17 -11.65
N ILE A 227 -13.33 -2.56 -10.95
CA ILE A 227 -12.10 -2.02 -11.54
C ILE A 227 -10.86 -2.86 -11.25
N LYS A 228 -10.96 -3.80 -10.30
CA LYS A 228 -9.88 -4.73 -9.95
C LYS A 228 -10.44 -5.97 -9.26
N SER A 229 -9.70 -7.06 -9.34
CA SER A 229 -9.90 -8.27 -8.54
C SER A 229 -8.58 -8.80 -8.02
N GLN A 230 -8.61 -9.47 -6.86
CA GLN A 230 -7.46 -10.16 -6.27
C GLN A 230 -7.95 -11.28 -5.34
N TRP A 231 -7.07 -12.23 -5.02
CA TRP A 231 -7.33 -13.17 -3.94
C TRP A 231 -7.02 -12.52 -2.59
N PRO A 232 -7.72 -12.92 -1.51
CA PRO A 232 -7.31 -12.55 -0.15
C PRO A 232 -5.88 -13.00 0.14
N ASP A 233 -5.15 -12.22 0.95
CA ASP A 233 -3.74 -12.50 1.28
C ASP A 233 -3.56 -13.80 2.09
N ASP A 234 -4.61 -14.29 2.74
CA ASP A 234 -4.66 -15.51 3.54
C ASP A 234 -5.08 -16.76 2.75
N THR A 235 -5.14 -16.67 1.43
CA THR A 235 -5.54 -17.79 0.56
C THR A 235 -4.47 -18.88 0.43
N PHE A 236 -3.22 -18.63 0.87
CA PHE A 236 -2.08 -19.56 0.78
C PHE A 236 -1.32 -19.70 2.08
#